data_dff34d7e3f4ae89a1a48360bc6ce98a4
#
_entry.id   dff34d7e3f4ae89a1a48360bc6ce98a4
#
_cell.length_a   1.000
_cell.length_b   1.000
_cell.length_c   1.000
_cell.angle_alpha   90.00
_cell.angle_beta   90.00
_cell.angle_gamma   90.00
#
_symmetry.space_group_name_H-M   'P 1'
#
loop_
_entity.id
_entity.type
_entity.pdbx_description
1 polymer ?
#
loop_
_entity_poly.entity_id
_entity_poly.type
_entity_poly.pdbx_seq_one_letter_code
_entity_poly.pdbx_strand_id
1 'polypeptide(L)'
;MTSVTSVTSVTSGTCGTCAMRVTGAAARRPATAMRCAAKRTSRRAWENTHRPRRRNRSARTRFEQPKERPLRHPGSRLTRFRLAAAACCLALASAARPAFAGANAPAAAEPPTDAQRPAILVYHRFSSSAPPDSMTVRVSTFGAQLAFLRAHGYTFVPLRDVVAWAASPSAPLPDKAIAITVDDGHRSVYELLRPIVLRERLPVTLFIYPSAISNASYAMTWDELRALRATGRFDIESHTWWHPNFRTERRRLAPDAFRRFAATQFAHSRARLEREIGGPVDLLAWPFGLYDDELTSLAAQAGYVAGFTLDARKVRRGDAPLALPRLLIVDSCTPAVLARMLGERGDARADSHAGLHVDSHAEQSR
;
A
#
# COMPACT_ATOMS: atom_id res chain seq x y z
N MET A 1 -8.96 -66.95 -3.84
CA MET A 1 -9.80 -67.51 -2.75
C MET A 1 -10.51 -66.34 -2.13
N THR A 2 -11.73 -66.21 -2.54
CA THR A 2 -13.01 -66.16 -1.81
C THR A 2 -13.20 -64.83 -1.08
N SER A 3 -14.03 -63.93 -1.63
CA SER A 3 -15.53 -63.91 -1.52
C SER A 3 -15.96 -63.35 -0.15
N VAL A 4 -16.95 -62.49 0.11
CA VAL A 4 -18.24 -62.23 -0.53
C VAL A 4 -18.94 -61.08 0.24
N THR A 5 -19.59 -60.16 -0.44
CA THR A 5 -20.95 -59.59 -0.34
C THR A 5 -21.58 -59.29 1.03
N SER A 6 -22.28 -58.16 1.20
CA SER A 6 -23.71 -57.86 0.91
C SER A 6 -24.02 -56.43 1.39
N VAL A 7 -24.61 -55.56 0.67
CA VAL A 7 -25.96 -55.16 0.28
C VAL A 7 -27.02 -55.31 1.39
N THR A 8 -27.59 -54.20 1.81
CA THR A 8 -29.05 -54.07 2.03
C THR A 8 -29.50 -52.62 1.97
N SER A 9 -30.37 -52.35 1.04
CA SER A 9 -31.30 -51.25 0.86
C SER A 9 -32.52 -51.41 1.75
N VAL A 10 -33.19 -50.33 2.15
CA VAL A 10 -34.67 -50.25 2.35
C VAL A 10 -35.01 -48.72 2.50
N THR A 11 -35.69 -48.16 1.57
CA THR A 11 -37.05 -47.72 1.22
C THR A 11 -37.58 -46.50 1.96
N SER A 12 -37.90 -45.54 1.14
CA SER A 12 -39.05 -44.59 0.98
C SER A 12 -40.13 -44.54 2.06
N GLY A 13 -40.49 -43.29 2.39
CA GLY A 13 -41.74 -42.96 3.07
C GLY A 13 -42.13 -41.49 2.83
N THR A 14 -43.03 -41.30 1.84
CA THR A 14 -43.82 -40.09 1.56
C THR A 14 -45.03 -40.00 2.48
N CYS A 15 -45.41 -38.81 2.94
CA CYS A 15 -46.76 -38.27 3.22
C CYS A 15 -46.60 -37.06 4.14
N GLY A 16 -47.28 -35.93 4.03
CA GLY A 16 -48.49 -35.50 3.40
C GLY A 16 -48.72 -34.06 3.86
N THR A 17 -49.30 -33.32 3.00
CA THR A 17 -49.83 -31.97 3.16
C THR A 17 -50.76 -31.83 4.38
N CYS A 18 -50.59 -30.70 5.12
CA CYS A 18 -51.71 -30.11 5.85
C CYS A 18 -51.57 -28.57 5.89
N ALA A 19 -52.44 -27.90 5.15
CA ALA A 19 -52.69 -26.47 5.20
C ALA A 19 -53.65 -26.16 6.33
N MET A 20 -53.34 -25.21 7.21
CA MET A 20 -54.33 -24.49 8.03
C MET A 20 -54.09 -23.02 8.04
N ARG A 21 -55.05 -22.32 7.46
CA ARG A 21 -55.32 -20.89 7.62
C ARG A 21 -55.91 -20.67 9.03
N VAL A 22 -55.36 -19.72 9.81
CA VAL A 22 -56.15 -19.03 10.81
C VAL A 22 -55.79 -17.54 10.80
N THR A 23 -56.81 -16.75 10.67
CA THR A 23 -56.91 -15.31 10.70
C THR A 23 -56.89 -14.80 12.11
N GLY A 24 -56.32 -13.59 12.33
CA GLY A 24 -56.89 -12.68 13.28
C GLY A 24 -56.01 -12.05 14.38
N ALA A 25 -56.06 -10.74 14.35
CA ALA A 25 -56.01 -9.78 15.47
C ALA A 25 -54.66 -9.21 15.94
N ALA A 26 -54.61 -7.93 15.75
CA ALA A 26 -53.65 -6.94 16.23
C ALA A 26 -53.53 -6.88 17.78
N ALA A 27 -52.29 -6.76 18.28
CA ALA A 27 -52.05 -6.13 19.56
C ALA A 27 -50.70 -5.37 19.48
N ARG A 28 -50.80 -4.06 19.50
CA ARG A 28 -49.70 -3.11 19.71
C ARG A 28 -49.19 -3.25 21.15
N ARG A 29 -47.87 -3.42 21.33
CA ARG A 29 -47.16 -3.07 22.57
C ARG A 29 -45.79 -2.46 22.28
N PRO A 30 -45.24 -1.59 23.14
CA PRO A 30 -44.33 -0.53 22.79
C PRO A 30 -42.86 -0.95 22.79
N ALA A 31 -42.08 -0.21 22.00
CA ALA A 31 -40.63 -0.30 21.94
C ALA A 31 -39.99 0.05 23.28
N THR A 32 -39.38 -0.92 23.94
CA THR A 32 -38.48 -0.71 25.06
C THR A 32 -37.07 -0.50 24.51
N ALA A 33 -36.54 0.69 24.71
CA ALA A 33 -35.19 1.08 24.37
C ALA A 33 -34.18 0.23 25.15
N MET A 34 -33.52 -0.69 24.50
CA MET A 34 -32.34 -1.38 25.03
C MET A 34 -31.12 -0.46 24.86
N ARG A 35 -30.77 0.27 25.92
CA ARG A 35 -29.54 1.02 26.05
C ARG A 35 -28.37 0.03 26.02
N CYS A 36 -27.53 0.12 24.99
CA CYS A 36 -26.22 -0.51 24.94
C CYS A 36 -25.30 0.11 26.01
N ALA A 37 -25.16 -0.57 27.14
CA ALA A 37 -24.14 -0.34 28.15
C ALA A 37 -23.00 -1.34 27.92
N ALA A 38 -22.14 -1.06 26.94
CA ALA A 38 -20.89 -1.79 26.80
C ALA A 38 -19.84 -0.85 26.20
N LYS A 39 -18.77 -0.63 26.96
CA LYS A 39 -17.45 -0.07 26.66
C LYS A 39 -17.04 1.11 27.56
N ARG A 40 -17.03 0.87 28.87
CA ARG A 40 -16.29 1.71 29.81
C ARG A 40 -15.18 0.99 30.59
N THR A 41 -14.90 -0.28 30.32
CA THR A 41 -13.94 -1.08 31.12
C THR A 41 -12.52 -1.16 30.53
N SER A 42 -12.30 -0.81 29.27
CA SER A 42 -10.94 -0.93 28.68
C SER A 42 -10.04 0.30 28.85
N ARG A 43 -10.58 1.48 29.23
CA ARG A 43 -9.77 2.70 29.43
C ARG A 43 -9.00 2.72 30.77
N ARG A 44 -9.52 2.10 31.83
CA ARG A 44 -8.86 2.13 33.15
C ARG A 44 -7.68 1.16 33.28
N ALA A 45 -7.65 0.10 32.49
CA ALA A 45 -6.57 -0.88 32.54
C ALA A 45 -5.27 -0.36 31.87
N TRP A 46 -5.39 0.56 30.89
CA TRP A 46 -4.23 1.09 30.16
C TRP A 46 -3.52 2.23 30.93
N GLU A 47 -4.28 3.03 31.68
CA GLU A 47 -3.71 4.16 32.46
C GLU A 47 -2.90 3.71 33.70
N ASN A 48 -3.14 2.51 34.25
CA ASN A 48 -2.45 2.03 35.44
C ASN A 48 -1.13 1.30 35.19
N THR A 49 -0.80 0.93 33.94
CA THR A 49 0.47 0.23 33.63
C THR A 49 1.61 1.16 33.21
N HIS A 50 1.35 2.46 33.03
CA HIS A 50 2.34 3.40 32.51
C HIS A 50 2.61 4.61 33.41
N ARG A 51 2.34 4.52 34.73
CA ARG A 51 2.84 5.53 35.66
C ARG A 51 4.34 5.30 35.92
N PRO A 52 5.20 6.29 35.62
CA PRO A 52 6.62 6.17 35.99
C PRO A 52 6.74 6.16 37.52
N ARG A 53 7.32 5.10 38.05
CA ARG A 53 7.72 5.02 39.46
C ARG A 53 8.62 6.21 39.78
N ARG A 54 8.18 7.08 40.70
CA ARG A 54 9.02 8.12 41.32
C ARG A 54 10.23 7.44 41.99
N ARG A 55 11.41 7.52 41.36
CA ARG A 55 12.65 7.20 42.02
C ARG A 55 13.10 8.40 42.85
N ASN A 56 13.42 8.10 44.07
CA ASN A 56 13.89 8.97 45.12
C ASN A 56 15.14 9.76 44.68
N ARG A 57 15.15 11.06 44.99
CA ARG A 57 16.31 11.97 44.85
C ARG A 57 17.34 11.66 45.92
N SER A 58 18.53 11.25 45.53
CA SER A 58 19.77 11.67 46.22
C SER A 58 20.96 11.07 45.46
N ALA A 59 21.59 11.86 44.63
CA ALA A 59 23.05 11.91 44.37
C ALA A 59 23.31 12.98 43.31
N ARG A 60 23.68 14.18 43.79
CA ARG A 60 24.26 15.21 42.93
C ARG A 60 25.69 14.76 42.59
N THR A 61 25.94 14.32 41.37
CA THR A 61 27.26 14.35 40.77
C THR A 61 27.28 15.48 39.74
N ARG A 62 28.08 16.44 40.07
CA ARG A 62 28.43 17.63 39.28
C ARG A 62 29.21 17.13 38.05
N PHE A 63 28.62 17.20 36.87
CA PHE A 63 29.36 17.00 35.63
C PHE A 63 29.89 18.35 35.19
N GLU A 64 31.20 18.52 35.23
CA GLU A 64 31.91 19.66 34.66
C GLU A 64 31.87 19.57 33.13
N GLN A 65 31.47 20.68 32.53
CA GLN A 65 31.52 20.85 31.07
C GLN A 65 32.96 21.13 30.64
N PRO A 66 33.47 20.52 29.57
CA PRO A 66 34.76 20.90 29.00
C PRO A 66 34.65 22.29 28.35
N LYS A 67 35.57 23.18 28.74
CA LYS A 67 35.74 24.51 28.15
C LYS A 67 36.17 24.38 26.68
N GLU A 68 35.38 24.90 25.78
CA GLU A 68 35.75 25.06 24.37
C GLU A 68 36.86 26.10 24.22
N ARG A 69 37.97 25.70 23.57
CA ARG A 69 39.04 26.59 23.13
C ARG A 69 38.64 27.24 21.81
N PRO A 70 38.80 28.55 21.61
CA PRO A 70 38.50 29.19 20.33
C PRO A 70 39.58 28.82 19.30
N LEU A 71 39.13 28.28 18.16
CA LEU A 71 39.95 28.06 16.98
C LEU A 71 40.29 29.41 16.32
N ARG A 72 41.60 29.70 16.25
CA ARG A 72 42.17 30.85 15.54
C ARG A 72 42.01 30.62 14.02
N HIS A 73 41.35 31.54 13.33
CA HIS A 73 41.34 31.63 11.86
C HIS A 73 42.72 32.15 11.37
N PRO A 74 43.32 31.53 10.34
CA PRO A 74 44.44 32.17 9.60
C PRO A 74 43.83 33.10 8.52
N GLY A 75 44.41 34.28 8.49
CA GLY A 75 43.97 35.39 7.68
C GLY A 75 44.01 35.14 6.18
N SER A 76 42.97 35.62 5.52
CA SER A 76 42.87 35.72 4.07
C SER A 76 43.75 36.84 3.53
N ARG A 77 44.77 36.49 2.74
CA ARG A 77 45.49 37.50 1.91
C ARG A 77 44.68 37.80 0.66
N LEU A 78 44.15 38.99 0.59
CA LEU A 78 43.59 39.62 -0.61
C LEU A 78 44.70 39.88 -1.64
N THR A 79 44.72 39.12 -2.72
CA THR A 79 45.51 39.44 -3.91
C THR A 79 44.64 40.26 -4.88
N ARG A 80 44.93 41.54 -4.93
CA ARG A 80 44.35 42.46 -5.94
C ARG A 80 45.04 42.18 -7.28
N PHE A 81 44.26 41.73 -8.27
CA PHE A 81 44.68 41.76 -9.68
C PHE A 81 44.05 42.98 -10.36
N ARG A 82 44.94 43.77 -10.95
CA ARG A 82 44.67 45.05 -11.64
C ARG A 82 44.01 44.78 -13.00
N LEU A 83 43.01 45.61 -13.33
CA LEU A 83 42.50 45.80 -14.67
C LEU A 83 43.63 46.35 -15.57
N ALA A 84 43.83 45.70 -16.72
CA ALA A 84 44.49 46.33 -17.88
C ALA A 84 43.48 46.39 -19.04
N ALA A 85 43.08 47.60 -19.38
CA ALA A 85 42.32 47.88 -20.58
C ALA A 85 43.25 47.87 -21.79
N ALA A 86 42.88 47.18 -22.84
CA ALA A 86 43.45 47.38 -24.17
C ALA A 86 42.32 47.37 -25.19
N ALA A 87 42.02 48.57 -25.69
CA ALA A 87 41.29 48.77 -26.91
C ALA A 87 42.22 48.51 -28.10
N CYS A 88 41.80 47.79 -29.13
CA CYS A 88 42.03 48.16 -30.53
C CYS A 88 41.46 47.14 -31.52
N CYS A 89 40.93 47.74 -32.59
CA CYS A 89 40.80 47.25 -33.98
C CYS A 89 39.57 46.46 -34.36
N LEU A 90 38.58 47.22 -34.88
CA LEU A 90 37.64 46.75 -35.90
C LEU A 90 38.40 46.22 -37.13
N ALA A 91 38.16 44.99 -37.49
CA ALA A 91 38.41 44.43 -38.83
C ALA A 91 37.11 43.75 -39.28
N LEU A 92 36.44 44.36 -40.26
CA LEU A 92 35.33 43.82 -41.02
C LEU A 92 35.84 42.64 -41.84
N ALA A 93 35.50 41.40 -41.40
CA ALA A 93 35.61 40.21 -42.23
C ALA A 93 34.19 39.66 -42.41
N SER A 94 33.63 39.90 -43.61
CA SER A 94 32.41 39.21 -44.07
C SER A 94 32.78 37.74 -44.34
N ALA A 95 32.55 36.87 -43.36
CA ALA A 95 32.65 35.43 -43.54
C ALA A 95 31.23 34.86 -43.67
N ALA A 96 30.96 34.25 -44.81
CA ALA A 96 29.75 33.49 -45.10
C ALA A 96 29.47 32.49 -43.96
N ARG A 97 28.31 32.63 -43.32
CA ARG A 97 27.81 31.64 -42.38
C ARG A 97 27.46 30.37 -43.13
N PRO A 98 28.05 29.22 -42.83
CA PRO A 98 27.48 27.94 -43.25
C PRO A 98 26.12 27.82 -42.57
N ALA A 99 25.08 27.56 -43.35
CA ALA A 99 23.78 27.16 -42.84
C ALA A 99 23.97 25.84 -42.06
N PHE A 100 24.05 25.94 -40.75
CA PHE A 100 23.89 24.71 -39.93
C PHE A 100 22.47 24.24 -40.15
N ALA A 101 22.34 23.16 -40.89
CA ALA A 101 21.13 22.35 -40.98
C ALA A 101 20.66 22.11 -39.55
N GLY A 102 19.42 22.53 -39.24
CA GLY A 102 18.83 22.43 -37.93
C GLY A 102 18.96 21.01 -37.43
N ALA A 103 19.74 20.81 -36.36
CA ALA A 103 19.64 19.62 -35.55
C ALA A 103 18.19 19.53 -35.09
N ASN A 104 17.46 18.52 -35.55
CA ASN A 104 16.13 18.20 -35.05
C ASN A 104 16.24 18.10 -33.52
N ALA A 105 15.70 19.08 -32.82
CA ALA A 105 15.47 18.94 -31.39
C ALA A 105 14.68 17.62 -31.20
N PRO A 106 15.07 16.76 -30.26
CA PRO A 106 14.31 15.53 -30.01
C PRO A 106 12.86 15.93 -29.76
N ALA A 107 11.95 15.39 -30.57
CA ALA A 107 10.52 15.62 -30.41
C ALA A 107 10.17 15.36 -28.95
N ALA A 108 9.49 16.31 -28.30
CA ALA A 108 9.01 16.12 -26.95
C ALA A 108 8.20 14.82 -26.92
N ALA A 109 8.63 13.86 -26.10
CA ALA A 109 7.96 12.58 -26.01
C ALA A 109 6.47 12.83 -25.68
N GLU A 110 5.58 12.23 -26.47
CA GLU A 110 4.15 12.33 -26.22
C GLU A 110 3.83 11.87 -24.80
N PRO A 111 2.88 12.51 -24.12
CA PRO A 111 2.51 12.10 -22.76
C PRO A 111 2.04 10.63 -22.80
N PRO A 112 2.43 9.81 -21.82
CA PRO A 112 2.10 8.38 -21.82
C PRO A 112 0.58 8.18 -21.88
N THR A 113 0.14 7.27 -22.75
CA THR A 113 -1.25 6.87 -22.84
C THR A 113 -1.72 6.24 -21.52
N ASP A 114 -3.02 6.12 -21.30
CA ASP A 114 -3.54 5.49 -20.07
C ASP A 114 -3.07 4.03 -19.90
N ALA A 115 -2.88 3.32 -21.02
CA ALA A 115 -2.32 1.96 -21.03
C ALA A 115 -0.87 1.88 -20.52
N GLN A 116 -0.08 2.95 -20.71
CA GLN A 116 1.32 3.04 -20.30
C GLN A 116 1.51 3.50 -18.85
N ARG A 117 0.43 3.94 -18.19
CA ARG A 117 0.49 4.37 -16.78
C ARG A 117 0.48 3.16 -15.87
N PRO A 118 1.44 3.04 -14.92
CA PRO A 118 1.44 1.95 -13.97
C PRO A 118 0.30 2.09 -12.96
N ALA A 119 -0.17 0.96 -12.46
CA ALA A 119 -1.10 0.93 -11.34
C ALA A 119 -0.45 0.29 -10.11
N ILE A 120 -0.78 0.82 -8.93
CA ILE A 120 -0.36 0.27 -7.65
C ILE A 120 -1.61 -0.30 -6.97
N LEU A 121 -1.62 -1.61 -6.73
CA LEU A 121 -2.71 -2.30 -6.05
C LEU A 121 -2.39 -2.38 -4.56
N VAL A 122 -3.36 -2.04 -3.71
CA VAL A 122 -3.21 -2.19 -2.26
C VAL A 122 -4.18 -3.19 -1.70
N TYR A 123 -3.65 -4.20 -1.03
CA TYR A 123 -4.32 -5.23 -0.27
C TYR A 123 -4.07 -5.01 1.23
N HIS A 124 -4.80 -5.73 2.11
CA HIS A 124 -4.57 -5.69 3.54
C HIS A 124 -4.47 -7.10 4.15
N ARG A 125 -5.49 -7.94 3.94
CA ARG A 125 -5.62 -9.25 4.56
C ARG A 125 -6.06 -10.30 3.57
N PHE A 126 -5.76 -11.55 3.89
CA PHE A 126 -6.13 -12.70 3.07
C PHE A 126 -6.89 -13.74 3.88
N SER A 127 -7.76 -14.49 3.21
CA SER A 127 -8.49 -15.62 3.80
C SER A 127 -8.59 -16.78 2.82
N SER A 128 -8.59 -18.01 3.33
CA SER A 128 -8.88 -19.22 2.54
C SER A 128 -10.38 -19.47 2.39
N SER A 129 -11.22 -18.78 3.18
CA SER A 129 -12.67 -18.88 3.19
C SER A 129 -13.33 -17.53 2.93
N ALA A 130 -14.63 -17.40 3.24
CA ALA A 130 -15.34 -16.14 3.13
C ALA A 130 -14.66 -15.02 3.95
N PRO A 131 -14.54 -13.79 3.42
CA PRO A 131 -13.90 -12.70 4.13
C PRO A 131 -14.66 -12.34 5.41
N PRO A 132 -13.96 -12.17 6.54
CA PRO A 132 -14.59 -11.75 7.79
C PRO A 132 -14.91 -10.25 7.83
N ASP A 133 -14.29 -9.47 6.94
CA ASP A 133 -14.43 -8.01 6.85
C ASP A 133 -14.15 -7.50 5.43
N SER A 134 -14.41 -6.21 5.20
CA SER A 134 -14.25 -5.56 3.89
C SER A 134 -12.81 -5.41 3.42
N MET A 135 -11.81 -5.57 4.31
CA MET A 135 -10.38 -5.43 3.95
C MET A 135 -9.72 -6.80 3.68
N THR A 136 -10.48 -7.88 3.79
CA THR A 136 -9.97 -9.25 3.58
C THR A 136 -10.33 -9.73 2.17
N VAL A 137 -9.34 -10.26 1.43
CA VAL A 137 -9.50 -10.82 0.09
C VAL A 137 -9.28 -12.33 0.15
N ARG A 138 -10.16 -13.10 -0.47
CA ARG A 138 -9.94 -14.55 -0.59
C ARG A 138 -8.72 -14.85 -1.45
N VAL A 139 -7.98 -15.87 -1.06
CA VAL A 139 -6.85 -16.39 -1.85
C VAL A 139 -7.29 -16.77 -3.28
N SER A 140 -8.50 -17.34 -3.44
CA SER A 140 -9.07 -17.65 -4.76
C SER A 140 -9.35 -16.40 -5.59
N THR A 141 -9.88 -15.32 -4.99
CA THR A 141 -10.08 -14.04 -5.66
C THR A 141 -8.74 -13.44 -6.10
N PHE A 142 -7.74 -13.43 -5.20
CA PHE A 142 -6.39 -12.97 -5.55
C PHE A 142 -5.79 -13.79 -6.70
N GLY A 143 -5.94 -15.12 -6.67
CA GLY A 143 -5.49 -15.99 -7.78
C GLY A 143 -6.16 -15.67 -9.11
N ALA A 144 -7.47 -15.42 -9.11
CA ALA A 144 -8.21 -15.01 -10.30
C ALA A 144 -7.75 -13.64 -10.84
N GLN A 145 -7.45 -12.69 -9.93
CA GLN A 145 -6.90 -11.38 -10.30
C GLN A 145 -5.50 -11.53 -10.93
N LEU A 146 -4.61 -12.36 -10.38
CA LEU A 146 -3.30 -12.63 -10.96
C LEU A 146 -3.40 -13.26 -12.36
N ALA A 147 -4.30 -14.25 -12.51
CA ALA A 147 -4.53 -14.89 -13.81
C ALA A 147 -5.04 -13.88 -14.87
N PHE A 148 -6.01 -13.03 -14.48
CA PHE A 148 -6.50 -11.95 -15.33
C PHE A 148 -5.37 -10.99 -15.74
N LEU A 149 -4.59 -10.49 -14.79
CA LEU A 149 -3.50 -9.54 -15.07
C LEU A 149 -2.50 -10.12 -16.06
N ARG A 150 -2.10 -11.40 -15.89
CA ARG A 150 -1.19 -12.07 -16.83
C ARG A 150 -1.79 -12.25 -18.21
N ALA A 151 -3.04 -12.70 -18.28
CA ALA A 151 -3.74 -12.90 -19.55
C ALA A 151 -3.86 -11.60 -20.36
N HIS A 152 -3.89 -10.44 -19.67
CA HIS A 152 -3.96 -9.12 -20.30
C HIS A 152 -2.58 -8.43 -20.47
N GLY A 153 -1.49 -9.17 -20.29
CA GLY A 153 -0.13 -8.67 -20.54
C GLY A 153 0.41 -7.72 -19.48
N TYR A 154 -0.14 -7.72 -18.25
CA TYR A 154 0.41 -6.92 -17.16
C TYR A 154 1.71 -7.52 -16.63
N THR A 155 2.69 -6.66 -16.40
CA THR A 155 3.99 -7.01 -15.83
C THR A 155 4.05 -6.58 -14.36
N PHE A 156 4.36 -7.53 -13.46
CA PHE A 156 4.55 -7.23 -12.04
C PHE A 156 5.95 -6.65 -11.81
N VAL A 157 6.01 -5.46 -11.24
CA VAL A 157 7.26 -4.71 -11.01
C VAL A 157 7.42 -4.34 -9.54
N PRO A 158 8.66 -4.16 -9.05
CA PRO A 158 8.91 -3.56 -7.75
C PRO A 158 8.26 -2.18 -7.63
N LEU A 159 7.73 -1.85 -6.45
CA LEU A 159 7.13 -0.53 -6.22
C LEU A 159 8.12 0.61 -6.46
N ARG A 160 9.40 0.40 -6.12
CA ARG A 160 10.47 1.37 -6.33
C ARG A 160 10.67 1.74 -7.81
N ASP A 161 10.42 0.82 -8.73
CA ASP A 161 10.50 1.10 -10.17
C ASP A 161 9.37 2.05 -10.60
N VAL A 162 8.16 1.88 -10.01
CA VAL A 162 7.04 2.81 -10.23
C VAL A 162 7.36 4.20 -9.67
N VAL A 163 7.98 4.27 -8.48
CA VAL A 163 8.42 5.54 -7.87
C VAL A 163 9.46 6.23 -8.78
N ALA A 164 10.46 5.51 -9.23
CA ALA A 164 11.49 6.03 -10.15
C ALA A 164 10.87 6.53 -11.46
N TRP A 165 9.94 5.76 -12.03
CA TRP A 165 9.23 6.14 -13.25
C TRP A 165 8.38 7.41 -13.05
N ALA A 166 7.69 7.57 -11.93
CA ALA A 166 6.89 8.76 -11.63
C ALA A 166 7.76 10.02 -11.49
N ALA A 167 8.96 9.87 -10.92
CA ALA A 167 9.88 10.97 -10.64
C ALA A 167 10.74 11.40 -11.83
N SER A 168 10.99 10.52 -12.81
CA SER A 168 11.93 10.81 -13.92
C SER A 168 11.36 10.43 -15.29
N PRO A 169 11.38 11.35 -16.27
CA PRO A 169 10.97 11.04 -17.64
C PRO A 169 11.78 9.93 -18.30
N SER A 170 13.06 9.78 -17.92
CA SER A 170 13.97 8.79 -18.50
C SER A 170 13.94 7.43 -17.82
N ALA A 171 13.29 7.30 -16.63
CA ALA A 171 13.23 5.99 -15.96
C ALA A 171 12.34 5.02 -16.77
N PRO A 172 12.88 3.84 -17.17
CA PRO A 172 12.11 2.87 -17.91
C PRO A 172 11.11 2.15 -17.02
N LEU A 173 9.97 1.78 -17.60
CA LEU A 173 9.01 0.88 -16.98
C LEU A 173 8.29 0.13 -18.11
N PRO A 174 8.00 -1.16 -17.99
CA PRO A 174 7.23 -1.87 -19.01
C PRO A 174 5.82 -1.31 -19.11
N ASP A 175 5.22 -1.39 -20.27
CA ASP A 175 3.82 -1.10 -20.46
C ASP A 175 2.98 -2.02 -19.55
N LYS A 176 1.80 -1.54 -19.12
CA LYS A 176 0.92 -2.29 -18.22
C LYS A 176 1.62 -2.76 -16.93
N ALA A 177 2.52 -1.92 -16.37
CA ALA A 177 3.18 -2.24 -15.11
C ALA A 177 2.20 -2.24 -13.93
N ILE A 178 2.31 -3.26 -13.08
CA ILE A 178 1.55 -3.41 -11.83
C ILE A 178 2.51 -3.59 -10.66
N ALA A 179 2.36 -2.76 -9.61
CA ALA A 179 2.99 -2.99 -8.32
C ALA A 179 1.96 -3.49 -7.31
N ILE A 180 2.35 -4.48 -6.50
CA ILE A 180 1.51 -5.02 -5.42
C ILE A 180 2.01 -4.49 -4.09
N THR A 181 1.12 -3.89 -3.31
CA THR A 181 1.38 -3.46 -1.94
C THR A 181 0.41 -4.11 -0.97
N VAL A 182 0.84 -4.32 0.28
CA VAL A 182 -0.01 -4.86 1.35
C VAL A 182 0.23 -4.07 2.62
N ASP A 183 -0.83 -3.50 3.16
CA ASP A 183 -0.76 -2.65 4.34
C ASP A 183 -1.02 -3.45 5.65
N ASP A 184 -0.78 -2.84 6.81
CA ASP A 184 -1.07 -3.27 8.19
C ASP A 184 -0.16 -4.35 8.78
N GLY A 185 0.41 -5.26 8.02
CA GLY A 185 1.23 -6.34 8.58
C GLY A 185 0.44 -7.48 9.24
N HIS A 186 -0.76 -7.80 8.71
CA HIS A 186 -1.58 -8.91 9.20
C HIS A 186 -0.92 -10.26 8.94
N ARG A 187 -1.04 -11.23 9.91
CA ARG A 187 -0.42 -12.56 9.86
C ARG A 187 -0.77 -13.39 8.62
N SER A 188 -1.95 -13.18 8.02
CA SER A 188 -2.35 -13.86 6.79
C SER A 188 -1.42 -13.59 5.60
N VAL A 189 -0.61 -12.54 5.66
CA VAL A 189 0.43 -12.26 4.65
C VAL A 189 1.50 -13.35 4.72
N TYR A 190 1.95 -13.72 5.90
CA TYR A 190 2.93 -14.79 6.08
C TYR A 190 2.31 -16.17 5.81
N GLU A 191 1.12 -16.41 6.33
CA GLU A 191 0.46 -17.73 6.29
C GLU A 191 -0.09 -18.07 4.89
N LEU A 192 -0.74 -17.11 4.22
CA LEU A 192 -1.51 -17.36 2.99
C LEU A 192 -0.92 -16.70 1.74
N LEU A 193 -0.45 -15.46 1.83
CA LEU A 193 0.08 -14.74 0.66
C LEU A 193 1.49 -15.19 0.29
N ARG A 194 2.38 -15.39 1.28
CA ARG A 194 3.79 -15.75 1.05
C ARG A 194 3.97 -16.96 0.13
N PRO A 195 3.28 -18.10 0.30
CA PRO A 195 3.45 -19.26 -0.62
C PRO A 195 3.15 -18.90 -2.07
N ILE A 196 2.15 -18.04 -2.31
CA ILE A 196 1.76 -17.59 -3.64
C ILE A 196 2.85 -16.69 -4.22
N VAL A 197 3.29 -15.69 -3.46
CA VAL A 197 4.33 -14.74 -3.86
C VAL A 197 5.62 -15.48 -4.27
N LEU A 198 6.04 -16.49 -3.50
CA LEU A 198 7.23 -17.28 -3.81
C LEU A 198 7.06 -18.13 -5.06
N ARG A 199 5.93 -18.84 -5.19
CA ARG A 199 5.64 -19.65 -6.37
C ARG A 199 5.56 -18.80 -7.64
N GLU A 200 4.87 -17.67 -7.57
CA GLU A 200 4.62 -16.77 -8.69
C GLU A 200 5.75 -15.75 -8.91
N ARG A 201 6.76 -15.73 -8.03
CA ARG A 201 7.91 -14.80 -8.04
C ARG A 201 7.53 -13.32 -8.08
N LEU A 202 6.44 -12.95 -7.39
CA LEU A 202 5.94 -11.59 -7.38
C LEU A 202 6.82 -10.66 -6.53
N PRO A 203 7.13 -9.44 -6.97
CA PRO A 203 7.64 -8.39 -6.09
C PRO A 203 6.46 -7.79 -5.30
N VAL A 204 6.58 -7.71 -3.98
CA VAL A 204 5.53 -7.18 -3.08
C VAL A 204 6.16 -6.21 -2.09
N THR A 205 5.54 -5.06 -1.86
CA THR A 205 5.93 -4.13 -0.80
C THR A 205 4.93 -4.20 0.34
N LEU A 206 5.42 -4.39 1.55
CA LEU A 206 4.63 -4.38 2.79
C LEU A 206 4.78 -3.05 3.50
N PHE A 207 3.67 -2.39 3.81
CA PHE A 207 3.65 -1.19 4.64
C PHE A 207 3.24 -1.56 6.06
N ILE A 208 4.17 -1.42 6.98
CA ILE A 208 4.07 -1.96 8.35
C ILE A 208 4.00 -0.82 9.37
N TYR A 209 3.10 -0.93 10.35
CA TYR A 209 3.14 -0.10 11.55
C TYR A 209 3.72 -0.90 12.73
N PRO A 210 4.93 -0.54 13.19
CA PRO A 210 5.73 -1.35 14.11
C PRO A 210 5.08 -1.66 15.46
N SER A 211 4.17 -0.81 15.93
CA SER A 211 3.54 -1.00 17.25
C SER A 211 2.71 -2.27 17.37
N ALA A 212 2.21 -2.81 16.25
CA ALA A 212 1.43 -4.05 16.25
C ALA A 212 2.31 -5.31 16.18
N ILE A 213 3.47 -5.22 15.53
CA ILE A 213 4.32 -6.37 15.22
C ILE A 213 4.83 -7.02 16.51
N SER A 214 4.61 -8.32 16.65
CA SER A 214 4.88 -9.11 17.85
C SER A 214 4.10 -8.69 19.11
N ASN A 215 3.12 -7.76 18.98
CA ASN A 215 2.32 -7.27 20.08
C ASN A 215 0.82 -7.58 19.92
N ALA A 216 0.30 -7.48 18.71
CA ALA A 216 -1.11 -7.75 18.43
C ALA A 216 -1.28 -9.18 17.90
N SER A 217 -2.31 -9.89 18.37
CA SER A 217 -2.55 -11.30 18.00
C SER A 217 -2.83 -11.52 16.51
N TYR A 218 -3.29 -10.49 15.81
CA TYR A 218 -3.54 -10.53 14.36
C TYR A 218 -2.30 -10.21 13.52
N ALA A 219 -1.28 -9.58 14.10
CA ALA A 219 -0.11 -9.12 13.37
C ALA A 219 0.96 -10.21 13.23
N MET A 220 1.80 -10.06 12.23
CA MET A 220 3.03 -10.83 12.08
C MET A 220 4.00 -10.55 13.24
N THR A 221 4.96 -11.46 13.41
CA THR A 221 6.11 -11.27 14.29
C THR A 221 7.28 -10.62 13.53
N TRP A 222 8.26 -10.09 14.26
CA TRP A 222 9.51 -9.57 13.67
C TRP A 222 10.30 -10.66 12.94
N ASP A 223 10.28 -11.91 13.47
CA ASP A 223 10.93 -13.05 12.82
C ASP A 223 10.27 -13.39 11.48
N GLU A 224 8.95 -13.36 11.41
CA GLU A 224 8.21 -13.56 10.16
C GLU A 224 8.52 -12.47 9.13
N LEU A 225 8.59 -11.19 9.54
CA LEU A 225 8.98 -10.11 8.66
C LEU A 225 10.43 -10.26 8.14
N ARG A 226 11.38 -10.63 9.02
CA ARG A 226 12.76 -10.93 8.60
C ARG A 226 12.82 -12.09 7.61
N ALA A 227 12.05 -13.15 7.85
CA ALA A 227 11.95 -14.29 6.94
C ALA A 227 11.36 -13.89 5.58
N LEU A 228 10.34 -13.02 5.54
CA LEU A 228 9.78 -12.48 4.29
C LEU A 228 10.83 -11.69 3.51
N ARG A 229 11.52 -10.75 4.17
CA ARG A 229 12.58 -9.96 3.55
C ARG A 229 13.71 -10.83 2.98
N ALA A 230 14.14 -11.84 3.72
CA ALA A 230 15.21 -12.76 3.30
C ALA A 230 14.88 -13.52 2.00
N THR A 231 13.59 -13.62 1.61
CA THR A 231 13.21 -14.23 0.32
C THR A 231 13.58 -13.38 -0.89
N GLY A 232 13.90 -12.09 -0.71
CA GLY A 232 14.14 -11.13 -1.79
C GLY A 232 12.89 -10.79 -2.62
N ARG A 233 11.69 -11.20 -2.16
CA ARG A 233 10.41 -10.91 -2.82
C ARG A 233 9.58 -9.86 -2.11
N PHE A 234 9.89 -9.61 -0.84
CA PHE A 234 9.18 -8.64 -0.03
C PHE A 234 10.10 -7.47 0.33
N ASP A 235 9.71 -6.27 -0.06
CA ASP A 235 10.22 -5.02 0.48
C ASP A 235 9.37 -4.61 1.67
N ILE A 236 9.98 -4.00 2.72
CA ILE A 236 9.28 -3.70 3.97
C ILE A 236 9.47 -2.24 4.29
N GLU A 237 8.35 -1.52 4.32
CA GLU A 237 8.27 -0.08 4.38
C GLU A 237 7.31 0.40 5.48
N SER A 238 7.18 1.70 5.65
CA SER A 238 6.48 2.31 6.79
C SER A 238 4.99 2.54 6.54
N HIS A 239 4.18 2.21 7.56
CA HIS A 239 2.78 2.64 7.67
C HIS A 239 2.55 3.51 8.93
N THR A 240 3.51 4.38 9.25
CA THR A 240 3.61 5.13 10.51
C THR A 240 3.85 4.24 11.76
N TRP A 241 3.97 4.82 12.96
CA TRP A 241 4.27 4.04 14.16
C TRP A 241 3.11 3.16 14.62
N TRP A 242 1.87 3.70 14.70
CA TRP A 242 0.71 2.96 15.21
C TRP A 242 -0.58 3.17 14.40
N HIS A 243 -0.46 3.60 13.13
CA HIS A 243 -1.56 3.79 12.21
C HIS A 243 -2.61 4.82 12.69
N PRO A 244 -2.21 6.08 13.01
CA PRO A 244 -3.15 7.10 13.50
C PRO A 244 -4.07 7.61 12.41
N ASN A 245 -5.30 7.97 12.80
CA ASN A 245 -6.10 8.84 11.96
C ASN A 245 -5.67 10.30 12.18
N PHE A 246 -4.79 10.81 11.33
CA PHE A 246 -4.22 12.16 11.45
C PHE A 246 -5.28 13.27 11.49
N ARG A 247 -6.42 13.11 10.79
CA ARG A 247 -7.52 14.08 10.85
C ARG A 247 -8.15 14.13 12.24
N THR A 248 -8.29 13.01 12.90
CA THR A 248 -8.79 12.93 14.28
C THR A 248 -7.79 13.52 15.27
N GLU A 249 -6.50 13.18 15.12
CA GLU A 249 -5.44 13.68 16.01
C GLU A 249 -5.25 15.19 15.87
N ARG A 250 -5.35 15.74 14.65
CA ARG A 250 -5.30 17.18 14.39
C ARG A 250 -6.40 17.95 15.10
N ARG A 251 -7.62 17.39 15.18
CA ARG A 251 -8.71 18.05 15.92
C ARG A 251 -8.55 17.99 17.45
N ARG A 252 -7.76 17.03 17.94
CA ARG A 252 -7.59 16.77 19.38
C ARG A 252 -6.38 17.48 19.97
N LEU A 253 -5.36 17.75 19.18
CA LEU A 253 -4.09 18.30 19.61
C LEU A 253 -3.96 19.77 19.19
N ALA A 254 -3.29 20.59 20.02
CA ALA A 254 -2.85 21.92 19.62
C ALA A 254 -1.85 21.80 18.43
N PRO A 255 -1.74 22.80 17.54
CA PRO A 255 -0.94 22.71 16.31
C PRO A 255 0.49 22.20 16.51
N ASP A 256 1.22 22.78 17.47
CA ASP A 256 2.60 22.35 17.77
C ASP A 256 2.68 20.93 18.32
N ALA A 257 1.71 20.54 19.15
CA ALA A 257 1.63 19.18 19.66
C ALA A 257 1.32 18.18 18.54
N PHE A 258 0.48 18.55 17.58
CA PHE A 258 0.19 17.74 16.42
C PHE A 258 1.44 17.57 15.51
N ARG A 259 2.20 18.63 15.24
CA ARG A 259 3.46 18.56 14.49
C ARG A 259 4.45 17.60 15.14
N ARG A 260 4.69 17.76 16.45
CA ARG A 260 5.57 16.84 17.19
C ARG A 260 5.07 15.40 17.18
N PHE A 261 3.77 15.22 17.32
CA PHE A 261 3.13 13.90 17.24
C PHE A 261 3.35 13.25 15.88
N ALA A 262 3.06 13.94 14.77
CA ALA A 262 3.22 13.43 13.42
C ALA A 262 4.70 13.12 13.12
N ALA A 263 5.62 14.03 13.43
CA ALA A 263 7.06 13.81 13.28
C ALA A 263 7.54 12.55 14.04
N THR A 264 7.01 12.34 15.27
CA THR A 264 7.31 11.14 16.05
C THR A 264 6.79 9.87 15.39
N GLN A 265 5.56 9.90 14.80
CA GLN A 265 5.00 8.76 14.07
C GLN A 265 5.91 8.32 12.92
N PHE A 266 6.43 9.27 12.17
CA PHE A 266 7.30 9.02 11.02
C PHE A 266 8.69 8.53 11.46
N ALA A 267 9.37 9.28 12.32
CA ALA A 267 10.74 8.96 12.74
C ALA A 267 10.83 7.64 13.51
N HIS A 268 9.88 7.37 14.44
CA HIS A 268 9.91 6.13 15.22
C HIS A 268 9.59 4.90 14.37
N SER A 269 8.66 5.00 13.41
CA SER A 269 8.37 3.90 12.51
C SER A 269 9.60 3.53 11.69
N ARG A 270 10.18 4.52 11.01
CA ARG A 270 11.37 4.34 10.20
C ARG A 270 12.52 3.71 11.00
N ALA A 271 12.90 4.33 12.12
CA ALA A 271 14.01 3.86 12.94
C ALA A 271 13.79 2.44 13.51
N ARG A 272 12.52 2.09 13.84
CA ARG A 272 12.21 0.74 14.32
C ARG A 272 12.32 -0.29 13.20
N LEU A 273 11.77 -0.01 12.03
CA LEU A 273 11.83 -0.91 10.88
C LEU A 273 13.28 -1.10 10.43
N GLU A 274 14.05 -0.02 10.26
CA GLU A 274 15.48 -0.10 9.89
C GLU A 274 16.29 -0.96 10.88
N ARG A 275 16.03 -0.83 12.18
CA ARG A 275 16.72 -1.63 13.21
C ARG A 275 16.33 -3.10 13.17
N GLU A 276 15.04 -3.44 12.96
CA GLU A 276 14.55 -4.82 13.02
C GLU A 276 14.74 -5.59 11.73
N ILE A 277 14.65 -4.89 10.61
CA ILE A 277 14.64 -5.51 9.28
C ILE A 277 15.98 -5.31 8.56
N GLY A 278 16.68 -4.21 8.86
CA GLY A 278 17.87 -3.77 8.12
C GLY A 278 17.53 -3.09 6.80
N GLY A 279 18.47 -2.25 6.30
CA GLY A 279 18.32 -1.48 5.07
C GLY A 279 17.48 -0.22 5.24
N PRO A 280 17.41 0.62 4.21
CA PRO A 280 16.65 1.87 4.26
C PRO A 280 15.14 1.61 4.27
N VAL A 281 14.41 2.44 5.02
CA VAL A 281 12.95 2.52 5.03
C VAL A 281 12.58 3.95 4.68
N ASP A 282 12.21 4.20 3.44
CA ASP A 282 12.02 5.54 2.89
C ASP A 282 10.72 5.71 2.08
N LEU A 283 9.87 4.68 2.07
CA LEU A 283 8.52 4.74 1.50
C LEU A 283 7.47 4.73 2.62
N LEU A 284 6.37 5.48 2.44
CA LEU A 284 5.32 5.66 3.44
C LEU A 284 3.94 5.43 2.83
N ALA A 285 3.16 4.47 3.34
CA ALA A 285 1.71 4.48 3.09
C ALA A 285 1.00 5.34 4.13
N TRP A 286 0.11 6.23 3.67
CA TRP A 286 -0.68 7.09 4.54
C TRP A 286 -1.80 6.31 5.20
N PRO A 287 -1.89 6.26 6.54
CA PRO A 287 -3.02 5.64 7.22
C PRO A 287 -4.36 6.20 6.73
N PHE A 288 -5.28 5.30 6.33
CA PHE A 288 -6.57 5.67 5.73
C PHE A 288 -6.46 6.50 4.43
N GLY A 289 -5.28 6.59 3.81
CA GLY A 289 -5.02 7.47 2.68
C GLY A 289 -5.04 8.97 3.03
N LEU A 290 -5.01 9.34 4.32
CA LEU A 290 -5.17 10.72 4.80
C LEU A 290 -3.83 11.42 4.89
N TYR A 291 -3.67 12.49 4.12
CA TYR A 291 -2.50 13.35 4.12
C TYR A 291 -2.89 14.81 3.87
N ASP A 292 -1.95 15.73 4.05
CA ASP A 292 -2.00 17.14 3.69
C ASP A 292 -0.57 17.68 3.54
N ASP A 293 -0.43 18.94 3.14
CA ASP A 293 0.88 19.57 2.86
C ASP A 293 1.79 19.61 4.10
N GLU A 294 1.24 19.80 5.29
CA GLU A 294 2.02 19.79 6.53
C GLU A 294 2.54 18.37 6.82
N LEU A 295 1.70 17.34 6.67
CA LEU A 295 2.08 15.94 6.87
C LEU A 295 3.12 15.49 5.84
N THR A 296 2.97 15.86 4.55
CA THR A 296 3.94 15.54 3.52
C THR A 296 5.29 16.21 3.79
N SER A 297 5.29 17.48 4.23
CA SER A 297 6.51 18.19 4.64
C SER A 297 7.21 17.48 5.82
N LEU A 298 6.47 17.09 6.85
CA LEU A 298 7.01 16.38 8.01
C LEU A 298 7.54 14.98 7.64
N ALA A 299 6.88 14.26 6.73
CA ALA A 299 7.34 12.98 6.24
C ALA A 299 8.64 13.12 5.42
N ALA A 300 8.74 14.14 4.54
CA ALA A 300 9.98 14.45 3.83
C ALA A 300 11.13 14.76 4.79
N GLN A 301 10.89 15.57 5.84
CA GLN A 301 11.88 15.87 6.89
C GLN A 301 12.33 14.63 7.66
N ALA A 302 11.44 13.63 7.82
CA ALA A 302 11.78 12.34 8.40
C ALA A 302 12.53 11.41 7.43
N GLY A 303 12.75 11.83 6.17
CA GLY A 303 13.53 11.13 5.16
C GLY A 303 12.72 10.17 4.30
N TYR A 304 11.40 10.29 4.23
CA TYR A 304 10.59 9.57 3.25
C TYR A 304 10.67 10.24 1.88
N VAL A 305 10.91 9.44 0.84
CA VAL A 305 11.07 9.91 -0.54
C VAL A 305 9.80 9.75 -1.37
N ALA A 306 8.92 8.80 -0.98
CA ALA A 306 7.61 8.65 -1.61
C ALA A 306 6.54 8.27 -0.58
N GLY A 307 5.30 8.73 -0.83
CA GLY A 307 4.13 8.44 0.00
C GLY A 307 2.95 7.98 -0.85
N PHE A 308 2.13 7.07 -0.32
CA PHE A 308 1.08 6.39 -1.07
C PHE A 308 -0.28 6.63 -0.44
N THR A 309 -1.22 7.09 -1.27
CA THR A 309 -2.59 7.43 -0.90
C THR A 309 -3.57 6.28 -1.25
N LEU A 310 -4.86 6.54 -1.10
CA LEU A 310 -5.95 5.69 -1.60
C LEU A 310 -6.77 6.39 -2.70
N ASP A 311 -6.15 7.35 -3.40
CA ASP A 311 -6.76 7.99 -4.58
C ASP A 311 -6.88 6.96 -5.69
N ALA A 312 -8.11 6.62 -6.08
CA ALA A 312 -8.42 5.49 -6.95
C ALA A 312 -8.10 5.80 -8.43
N ARG A 313 -6.82 5.89 -8.79
CA ARG A 313 -6.33 6.10 -10.15
C ARG A 313 -4.95 5.49 -10.38
N LYS A 314 -4.54 5.40 -11.64
CA LYS A 314 -3.18 5.06 -12.03
C LYS A 314 -2.21 6.21 -11.76
N VAL A 315 -0.92 5.86 -11.59
CA VAL A 315 0.16 6.84 -11.40
C VAL A 315 0.44 7.59 -12.71
N ARG A 316 0.79 8.86 -12.58
CA ARG A 316 1.21 9.72 -13.70
C ARG A 316 2.63 10.21 -13.47
N ARG A 317 3.37 10.48 -14.54
CA ARG A 317 4.62 11.21 -14.42
C ARG A 317 4.34 12.61 -13.87
N GLY A 318 5.17 13.03 -12.91
CA GLY A 318 5.00 14.31 -12.23
C GLY A 318 3.95 14.32 -11.12
N ASP A 319 3.34 13.17 -10.77
CA ASP A 319 2.59 13.07 -9.53
C ASP A 319 3.49 13.43 -8.34
N ALA A 320 2.93 14.15 -7.35
CA ALA A 320 3.67 14.53 -6.16
C ALA A 320 4.27 13.28 -5.47
N PRO A 321 5.58 13.24 -5.21
CA PRO A 321 6.22 12.02 -4.72
C PRO A 321 5.60 11.46 -3.44
N LEU A 322 5.18 12.33 -2.53
CA LEU A 322 4.54 11.92 -1.27
C LEU A 322 3.01 11.75 -1.36
N ALA A 323 2.45 11.70 -2.57
CA ALA A 323 1.01 11.53 -2.80
C ALA A 323 0.70 10.61 -4.00
N LEU A 324 1.47 9.53 -4.17
CA LEU A 324 1.25 8.57 -5.25
C LEU A 324 -0.04 7.77 -5.03
N PRO A 325 -0.90 7.66 -6.04
CA PRO A 325 -2.21 7.02 -5.95
C PRO A 325 -2.12 5.50 -5.90
N ARG A 326 -3.08 4.85 -5.23
CA ARG A 326 -3.23 3.39 -5.21
C ARG A 326 -4.68 2.97 -5.40
N LEU A 327 -4.89 1.81 -6.00
CA LEU A 327 -6.18 1.18 -6.18
C LEU A 327 -6.42 0.21 -5.01
N LEU A 328 -7.39 0.52 -4.15
CA LEU A 328 -7.78 -0.36 -3.05
C LEU A 328 -8.49 -1.62 -3.60
N ILE A 329 -7.97 -2.78 -3.24
CA ILE A 329 -8.50 -4.07 -3.65
C ILE A 329 -9.20 -4.74 -2.47
N VAL A 330 -10.45 -5.08 -2.69
CA VAL A 330 -11.32 -5.82 -1.77
C VAL A 330 -11.82 -7.11 -2.44
N ASP A 331 -12.45 -8.01 -1.69
CA ASP A 331 -12.85 -9.32 -2.23
C ASP A 331 -13.86 -9.24 -3.38
N SER A 332 -14.70 -8.21 -3.41
CA SER A 332 -15.62 -7.94 -4.51
C SER A 332 -14.96 -7.39 -5.79
N CYS A 333 -13.66 -7.09 -5.76
CA CYS A 333 -12.88 -6.74 -6.95
C CYS A 333 -12.62 -7.99 -7.79
N THR A 334 -13.67 -8.53 -8.42
CA THR A 334 -13.54 -9.62 -9.41
C THR A 334 -12.65 -9.21 -10.57
N PRO A 335 -12.16 -10.13 -11.42
CA PRO A 335 -11.42 -9.78 -12.63
C PRO A 335 -12.11 -8.72 -13.50
N ALA A 336 -13.43 -8.78 -13.65
CA ALA A 336 -14.20 -7.79 -14.40
C ALA A 336 -14.22 -6.40 -13.73
N VAL A 337 -14.26 -6.34 -12.39
CA VAL A 337 -14.14 -5.08 -11.65
C VAL A 337 -12.73 -4.53 -11.79
N LEU A 338 -11.73 -5.38 -11.65
CA LEU A 338 -10.31 -5.00 -11.80
C LEU A 338 -10.03 -4.47 -13.21
N ALA A 339 -10.57 -5.10 -14.25
CA ALA A 339 -10.49 -4.63 -15.64
C ALA A 339 -10.97 -3.17 -15.76
N ARG A 340 -12.17 -2.87 -15.21
CA ARG A 340 -12.71 -1.50 -15.21
C ARG A 340 -11.83 -0.51 -14.43
N MET A 341 -11.31 -0.91 -13.27
CA MET A 341 -10.41 -0.06 -12.47
C MET A 341 -9.12 0.26 -13.22
N LEU A 342 -8.65 -0.66 -14.06
CA LEU A 342 -7.44 -0.51 -14.87
C LEU A 342 -7.72 0.15 -16.24
N GLY A 343 -8.97 0.50 -16.55
CA GLY A 343 -9.35 1.12 -17.83
C GLY A 343 -9.24 0.17 -19.01
N GLU A 344 -9.27 -1.17 -18.76
CA GLU A 344 -9.38 -2.13 -19.83
C GLU A 344 -10.78 -2.02 -20.47
N ARG A 345 -10.82 -1.87 -21.78
CA ARG A 345 -12.08 -1.93 -22.52
C ARG A 345 -12.56 -3.37 -22.43
N GLY A 346 -13.76 -3.58 -21.92
CA GLY A 346 -14.37 -4.90 -21.90
C GLY A 346 -14.44 -5.43 -23.32
N ASP A 347 -13.77 -6.55 -23.59
CA ASP A 347 -14.05 -7.33 -24.79
C ASP A 347 -15.46 -7.85 -24.66
N ALA A 348 -16.41 -7.14 -25.28
CA ALA A 348 -17.81 -7.52 -25.37
C ALA A 348 -18.01 -8.84 -26.19
N ARG A 349 -16.94 -9.58 -26.47
CA ARG A 349 -16.95 -10.82 -27.24
C ARG A 349 -16.79 -12.11 -26.45
N ALA A 350 -16.43 -12.06 -25.15
CA ALA A 350 -16.19 -13.29 -24.39
C ALA A 350 -17.46 -13.92 -23.79
N ASP A 351 -18.57 -13.19 -23.70
CA ASP A 351 -19.81 -13.70 -23.08
C ASP A 351 -20.83 -14.31 -24.11
N SER A 352 -20.51 -14.29 -25.40
CA SER A 352 -21.45 -14.79 -26.45
C SER A 352 -21.20 -16.24 -26.89
N HIS A 353 -20.19 -16.95 -26.35
CA HIS A 353 -19.92 -18.34 -26.74
C HIS A 353 -20.13 -19.40 -25.64
N ALA A 354 -20.70 -19.03 -24.50
CA ALA A 354 -21.05 -20.00 -23.45
C ALA A 354 -22.53 -20.37 -23.40
N GLY A 355 -23.25 -20.21 -24.49
CA GLY A 355 -24.62 -20.61 -24.56
C GLY A 355 -24.98 -21.00 -26.00
N LEU A 356 -24.94 -22.28 -26.31
CA LEU A 356 -25.74 -22.99 -27.31
C LEU A 356 -24.96 -24.21 -27.85
N HIS A 357 -24.86 -25.26 -27.07
CA HIS A 357 -24.89 -26.63 -27.59
C HIS A 357 -25.78 -27.44 -26.65
N VAL A 358 -27.07 -27.40 -26.91
CA VAL A 358 -28.02 -28.46 -26.50
C VAL A 358 -28.19 -29.31 -27.73
N ASP A 359 -27.59 -30.49 -27.72
CA ASP A 359 -27.75 -31.50 -28.72
C ASP A 359 -29.21 -31.98 -28.74
N SER A 360 -29.93 -31.62 -29.81
CA SER A 360 -31.18 -32.22 -30.21
C SER A 360 -30.90 -33.49 -31.03
N HIS A 361 -30.70 -34.62 -30.37
CA HIS A 361 -30.81 -35.94 -30.98
C HIS A 361 -31.38 -36.94 -30.00
N ALA A 362 -32.68 -37.11 -30.00
CA ALA A 362 -33.35 -38.39 -29.70
C ALA A 362 -34.84 -38.21 -29.89
N GLU A 363 -35.34 -38.42 -31.09
CA GLU A 363 -36.64 -39.01 -31.28
C GLU A 363 -36.81 -39.37 -32.74
N GLN A 364 -36.53 -40.63 -33.05
CA GLN A 364 -37.19 -41.42 -34.10
C GLN A 364 -36.67 -42.86 -33.99
N SER A 365 -37.47 -43.75 -33.44
CA SER A 365 -37.81 -45.08 -33.98
C SER A 365 -38.41 -45.98 -32.92
N ARG A 366 -39.73 -46.20 -33.15
CA ARG A 366 -40.56 -47.35 -32.76
C ARG A 366 -40.95 -47.50 -31.31
#